data_f6fceb6e0ec08f7bb8eaee43f74bc87a
#
_entry.id   f6fceb6e0ec08f7bb8eaee43f74bc87a
#
_cell.length_a   1.000
_cell.length_b   1.000
_cell.length_c   1.000
_cell.angle_alpha   90.00
_cell.angle_beta   90.00
_cell.angle_gamma   90.00
#
_symmetry.space_group_name_H-M   'P 1'
#
loop_
_entity.id
_entity.type
_entity.pdbx_description
1 polymer ?
#
loop_
_entity_poly.entity_id
_entity_poly.type
_entity_poly.pdbx_seq_one_letter_code
_entity_poly.pdbx_strand_id
1 'polypeptide(L)'
;GSPDLEALKAAVSEHTAALLITNPEDTGIYNEKIRQFVDIVHAAGGLCVYDQANLNGLMGITRARDAGFDLCQFNLHKTFSSPHGSQGPGSGAQGCTAELAKFLPVPTVEFDGEKYYLDYNHPDSIGKLRKFYGVPAVVLRAYAYIRSLGADGLKQVSELSILNNNYLLKKMEAVQGITMPWGPGKRRLEQARLSWEPLTQDTGGTTDDID
;
A
#
# COMPACT_ATOMS: atom_id res chain seq x y z
N GLY A 1 -9.61 -4.60 13.70
CA GLY A 1 -8.74 -4.09 14.74
C GLY A 1 -7.32 -3.82 14.24
N SER A 2 -6.52 -3.22 15.09
CA SER A 2 -5.10 -3.04 14.79
C SER A 2 -4.37 -4.38 14.90
N PRO A 3 -3.30 -4.62 14.13
CA PRO A 3 -2.45 -5.79 14.28
C PRO A 3 -1.95 -5.94 15.72
N ASP A 4 -1.89 -7.19 16.19
CA ASP A 4 -1.51 -7.51 17.57
C ASP A 4 0.00 -7.76 17.66
N LEU A 5 0.70 -6.88 18.40
CA LEU A 5 2.15 -6.97 18.58
C LEU A 5 2.58 -8.18 19.43
N GLU A 6 1.79 -8.53 20.44
CA GLU A 6 2.12 -9.67 21.30
C GLU A 6 1.89 -11.00 20.57
N ALA A 7 0.85 -11.07 19.75
CA ALA A 7 0.65 -12.21 18.86
C ALA A 7 1.81 -12.37 17.86
N LEU A 8 2.34 -11.25 17.31
CA LEU A 8 3.51 -11.30 16.45
C LEU A 8 4.74 -11.83 17.21
N LYS A 9 5.01 -11.30 18.41
CA LYS A 9 6.13 -11.77 19.24
C LYS A 9 6.07 -13.28 19.52
N ALA A 10 4.86 -13.79 19.75
CA ALA A 10 4.65 -15.21 20.02
C ALA A 10 4.83 -16.09 18.76
N ALA A 11 4.58 -15.54 17.57
CA ALA A 11 4.65 -16.26 16.30
C ALA A 11 6.05 -16.24 15.66
N VAL A 12 6.86 -15.20 15.94
CA VAL A 12 8.19 -15.03 15.34
C VAL A 12 9.20 -15.99 15.97
N SER A 13 9.99 -16.64 15.12
CA SER A 13 11.05 -17.57 15.51
C SER A 13 12.22 -17.50 14.54
N GLU A 14 13.27 -18.30 14.77
CA GLU A 14 14.41 -18.46 13.86
C GLU A 14 14.03 -19.00 12.47
N HIS A 15 12.80 -19.52 12.32
CA HIS A 15 12.26 -20.00 11.05
C HIS A 15 11.41 -18.92 10.33
N THR A 16 11.30 -17.72 10.87
CA THR A 16 10.56 -16.64 10.26
C THR A 16 11.34 -16.04 9.09
N ALA A 17 10.89 -16.30 7.88
CA ALA A 17 11.54 -15.77 6.67
C ALA A 17 11.20 -14.30 6.41
N ALA A 18 9.92 -13.93 6.58
CA ALA A 18 9.48 -12.56 6.33
C ALA A 18 8.16 -12.22 7.00
N LEU A 19 7.93 -10.90 7.18
CA LEU A 19 6.64 -10.29 7.48
C LEU A 19 6.18 -9.48 6.26
N LEU A 20 4.97 -9.75 5.78
CA LEU A 20 4.26 -8.89 4.84
C LEU A 20 3.12 -8.21 5.57
N ILE A 21 3.09 -6.88 5.58
CA ILE A 21 2.08 -6.11 6.31
C ILE A 21 1.69 -4.84 5.55
N THR A 22 0.41 -4.49 5.63
CA THR A 22 -0.16 -3.25 5.12
C THR A 22 -0.31 -2.24 6.26
N ASN A 23 0.01 -0.96 6.01
CA ASN A 23 -0.20 0.11 6.98
C ASN A 23 -0.47 1.46 6.26
N PRO A 24 -1.66 2.08 6.39
CA PRO A 24 -2.78 1.59 7.19
C PRO A 24 -3.37 0.31 6.58
N GLU A 25 -4.02 -0.48 7.41
CA GLU A 25 -4.84 -1.57 6.93
C GLU A 25 -6.24 -1.06 6.50
N ASP A 26 -7.10 -1.93 5.99
CA ASP A 26 -8.40 -1.56 5.37
C ASP A 26 -9.36 -0.76 6.26
N THR A 27 -9.15 -0.70 7.57
CA THR A 27 -9.93 0.17 8.46
C THR A 27 -9.47 1.62 8.38
N GLY A 28 -8.36 1.91 7.71
CA GLY A 28 -7.76 3.23 7.58
C GLY A 28 -7.03 3.71 8.84
N ILE A 29 -6.88 2.86 9.85
CA ILE A 29 -6.16 3.20 11.08
C ILE A 29 -4.67 2.94 10.89
N TYR A 30 -3.86 3.99 11.06
CA TYR A 30 -2.41 3.83 11.00
C TYR A 30 -1.88 3.11 12.24
N ASN A 31 -1.07 2.08 12.04
CA ASN A 31 -0.39 1.38 13.12
C ASN A 31 0.87 2.15 13.53
N GLU A 32 0.78 2.90 14.61
CA GLU A 32 1.91 3.71 15.15
C GLU A 32 3.07 2.83 15.67
N LYS A 33 2.81 1.55 15.93
CA LYS A 33 3.83 0.59 16.40
C LYS A 33 4.54 -0.14 15.27
N ILE A 34 4.31 0.24 14.00
CA ILE A 34 4.80 -0.47 12.83
C ILE A 34 6.32 -0.72 12.90
N ARG A 35 7.09 0.22 13.41
CA ARG A 35 8.53 0.05 13.60
C ARG A 35 8.86 -1.11 14.53
N GLN A 36 8.11 -1.31 15.61
CA GLN A 36 8.31 -2.42 16.55
C GLN A 36 8.04 -3.77 15.87
N PHE A 37 7.06 -3.83 14.96
CA PHE A 37 6.81 -5.04 14.16
C PHE A 37 8.02 -5.40 13.30
N VAL A 38 8.59 -4.41 12.64
CA VAL A 38 9.80 -4.59 11.82
C VAL A 38 10.99 -5.03 12.67
N ASP A 39 11.25 -4.36 13.79
CA ASP A 39 12.39 -4.65 14.66
C ASP A 39 12.33 -6.08 15.23
N ILE A 40 11.13 -6.59 15.57
CA ILE A 40 10.94 -7.97 16.07
C ILE A 40 11.33 -8.98 14.99
N VAL A 41 10.89 -8.78 13.75
CA VAL A 41 11.16 -9.72 12.65
C VAL A 41 12.61 -9.66 12.24
N HIS A 42 13.23 -8.47 12.18
CA HIS A 42 14.65 -8.31 11.92
C HIS A 42 15.52 -8.98 13.00
N ALA A 43 15.13 -8.90 14.27
CA ALA A 43 15.85 -9.57 15.36
C ALA A 43 15.88 -11.09 15.21
N ALA A 44 14.91 -11.68 14.52
CA ALA A 44 14.87 -13.10 14.18
C ALA A 44 15.54 -13.44 12.83
N GLY A 45 16.10 -12.45 12.13
CA GLY A 45 16.75 -12.63 10.82
C GLY A 45 15.79 -12.62 9.62
N GLY A 46 14.51 -12.34 9.84
CA GLY A 46 13.51 -12.24 8.77
C GLY A 46 13.55 -10.88 8.06
N LEU A 47 12.94 -10.81 6.87
CA LEU A 47 12.77 -9.59 6.10
C LEU A 47 11.38 -8.98 6.30
N CYS A 48 11.24 -7.68 6.02
CA CYS A 48 9.97 -6.99 6.14
C CYS A 48 9.55 -6.35 4.82
N VAL A 49 8.33 -6.68 4.38
CA VAL A 49 7.72 -6.20 3.15
C VAL A 49 6.54 -5.30 3.49
N TYR A 50 6.60 -4.05 3.06
CA TYR A 50 5.52 -3.09 3.21
C TYR A 50 4.60 -3.13 2.01
N ASP A 51 3.41 -3.65 2.20
CA ASP A 51 2.36 -3.50 1.19
C ASP A 51 1.77 -2.09 1.27
N GLN A 52 2.17 -1.27 0.31
CA GLN A 52 1.68 0.09 0.10
C GLN A 52 0.85 0.17 -1.19
N ALA A 53 0.09 -0.88 -1.50
CA ALA A 53 -0.75 -0.93 -2.69
C ALA A 53 -1.56 0.36 -2.87
N ASN A 54 -1.98 0.97 -1.76
CA ASN A 54 -2.58 2.31 -1.71
C ASN A 54 -1.68 3.27 -0.92
N LEU A 55 -1.20 4.33 -1.60
CA LEU A 55 -0.39 5.40 -1.02
C LEU A 55 -1.17 6.70 -0.81
N ASN A 56 -2.49 6.72 -1.03
CA ASN A 56 -3.28 7.95 -1.04
C ASN A 56 -3.18 8.77 0.25
N GLY A 57 -2.96 8.13 1.39
CA GLY A 57 -2.77 8.81 2.67
C GLY A 57 -1.31 8.99 3.10
N LEU A 58 -0.33 8.57 2.30
CA LEU A 58 1.06 8.44 2.74
C LEU A 58 2.08 9.25 1.93
N MET A 59 1.76 9.63 0.68
CA MET A 59 2.69 10.31 -0.21
C MET A 59 3.22 11.62 0.40
N GLY A 60 4.55 11.77 0.43
CA GLY A 60 5.21 12.94 0.98
C GLY A 60 5.13 13.09 2.51
N ILE A 61 4.53 12.12 3.22
CA ILE A 61 4.35 12.12 4.68
C ILE A 61 5.25 11.11 5.35
N THR A 62 5.28 9.85 4.86
CA THR A 62 6.13 8.78 5.38
C THR A 62 6.67 7.91 4.27
N ARG A 63 7.73 7.15 4.56
CA ARG A 63 8.37 6.24 3.63
C ARG A 63 8.60 4.87 4.28
N ALA A 64 8.52 3.80 3.51
CA ALA A 64 8.83 2.43 3.98
C ALA A 64 10.19 2.35 4.69
N ARG A 65 11.20 3.01 4.13
CA ARG A 65 12.55 3.09 4.70
C ARG A 65 12.57 3.66 6.13
N ASP A 66 11.76 4.69 6.41
CA ASP A 66 11.73 5.35 7.72
C ASP A 66 11.16 4.41 8.80
N ALA A 67 10.27 3.50 8.40
CA ALA A 67 9.77 2.43 9.25
C ALA A 67 10.67 1.18 9.28
N GLY A 68 11.75 1.15 8.47
CA GLY A 68 12.77 0.09 8.47
C GLY A 68 12.47 -1.10 7.54
N PHE A 69 11.51 -0.99 6.65
CA PHE A 69 11.18 -2.07 5.71
C PHE A 69 12.28 -2.30 4.67
N ASP A 70 12.45 -3.57 4.27
CA ASP A 70 13.42 -4.01 3.27
C ASP A 70 12.89 -3.90 1.85
N LEU A 71 11.58 -4.15 1.68
CA LEU A 71 10.88 -4.03 0.42
C LEU A 71 9.56 -3.25 0.61
N CYS A 72 9.13 -2.60 -0.45
CA CYS A 72 7.78 -2.06 -0.54
C CYS A 72 7.23 -2.21 -1.96
N GLN A 73 5.91 -2.28 -2.08
CA GLN A 73 5.24 -2.26 -3.37
C GLN A 73 4.08 -1.27 -3.34
N PHE A 74 3.77 -0.66 -4.48
CA PHE A 74 2.60 0.21 -4.62
C PHE A 74 2.01 0.11 -6.02
N ASN A 75 0.71 0.33 -6.11
CA ASN A 75 -0.02 0.18 -7.36
C ASN A 75 -0.17 1.50 -8.10
N LEU A 76 0.23 1.50 -9.37
CA LEU A 76 0.08 2.66 -10.25
C LEU A 76 -1.39 2.93 -10.60
N HIS A 77 -2.21 1.88 -10.61
CA HIS A 77 -3.64 1.95 -10.89
C HIS A 77 -4.52 2.34 -9.70
N LYS A 78 -3.93 2.63 -8.54
CA LYS A 78 -4.63 3.18 -7.38
C LYS A 78 -4.26 4.65 -7.19
N THR A 79 -3.08 4.92 -6.67
CA THR A 79 -2.63 6.25 -6.25
C THR A 79 -2.19 7.15 -7.39
N PHE A 80 -1.75 6.58 -8.54
CA PHE A 80 -1.12 7.33 -9.62
C PHE A 80 -2.02 7.54 -10.84
N SER A 81 -3.34 7.62 -10.62
CA SER A 81 -4.34 8.04 -11.62
C SER A 81 -4.43 7.16 -12.86
N SER A 82 -3.98 5.92 -12.80
CA SER A 82 -4.14 4.97 -13.91
C SER A 82 -5.37 4.11 -13.71
N PRO A 83 -6.23 3.92 -14.73
CA PRO A 83 -7.38 3.06 -14.60
C PRO A 83 -6.96 1.58 -14.50
N HIS A 84 -7.67 0.81 -13.70
CA HIS A 84 -7.52 -0.65 -13.65
C HIS A 84 -8.47 -1.37 -14.63
N GLY A 85 -9.57 -0.72 -15.02
CA GLY A 85 -10.50 -1.22 -16.03
C GLY A 85 -11.13 -2.56 -15.67
N SER A 86 -11.73 -2.67 -14.49
CA SER A 86 -12.37 -3.91 -14.01
C SER A 86 -11.45 -5.13 -14.13
N GLN A 87 -10.28 -5.06 -13.49
CA GLN A 87 -9.20 -6.06 -13.52
C GLN A 87 -8.37 -6.10 -14.82
N GLY A 88 -8.42 -5.02 -15.60
CA GLY A 88 -7.59 -4.83 -16.80
C GLY A 88 -6.13 -4.48 -16.46
N PRO A 89 -5.57 -3.43 -17.06
CA PRO A 89 -4.12 -3.16 -17.10
C PRO A 89 -3.54 -2.71 -15.74
N GLY A 90 -3.54 -3.58 -14.75
CA GLY A 90 -2.90 -3.35 -13.46
C GLY A 90 -1.38 -3.28 -13.59
N SER A 91 -0.74 -2.37 -12.84
CA SER A 91 0.71 -2.26 -12.77
C SER A 91 1.13 -1.79 -11.38
N GLY A 92 2.32 -2.18 -10.96
CA GLY A 92 2.90 -1.79 -9.69
C GLY A 92 4.36 -1.41 -9.85
N ALA A 93 4.86 -0.67 -8.89
CA ALA A 93 6.28 -0.42 -8.71
C ALA A 93 6.74 -1.05 -7.39
N GLN A 94 8.00 -1.46 -7.35
CA GLN A 94 8.61 -2.09 -6.20
C GLN A 94 9.90 -1.37 -5.85
N GLY A 95 10.08 -1.09 -4.56
CA GLY A 95 11.33 -0.61 -3.99
C GLY A 95 11.93 -1.65 -3.06
N CYS A 96 13.26 -1.66 -2.95
CA CYS A 96 13.97 -2.51 -2.02
C CYS A 96 15.25 -1.83 -1.52
N THR A 97 15.86 -2.42 -0.49
CA THR A 97 17.20 -2.05 -0.03
C THR A 97 18.27 -2.43 -1.07
N ALA A 98 19.44 -1.81 -0.98
CA ALA A 98 20.55 -2.08 -1.90
C ALA A 98 21.00 -3.55 -1.88
N GLU A 99 20.96 -4.19 -0.71
CA GLU A 99 21.33 -5.60 -0.54
C GLU A 99 20.40 -6.55 -1.31
N LEU A 100 19.14 -6.17 -1.47
CA LEU A 100 18.14 -6.96 -2.18
C LEU A 100 18.06 -6.64 -3.67
N ALA A 101 18.65 -5.52 -4.11
CA ALA A 101 18.55 -5.06 -5.50
C ALA A 101 19.06 -6.09 -6.51
N LYS A 102 20.10 -6.86 -6.17
CA LYS A 102 20.69 -7.90 -7.02
C LYS A 102 19.73 -9.05 -7.34
N PHE A 103 18.70 -9.25 -6.51
CA PHE A 103 17.70 -10.31 -6.71
C PHE A 103 16.51 -9.87 -7.55
N LEU A 104 16.41 -8.59 -7.90
CA LEU A 104 15.29 -8.08 -8.68
C LEU A 104 15.16 -8.81 -10.03
N PRO A 105 13.94 -8.89 -10.59
CA PRO A 105 13.71 -9.52 -11.89
C PRO A 105 14.51 -8.87 -13.01
N VAL A 106 14.88 -9.67 -14.01
CA VAL A 106 15.48 -9.20 -15.27
C VAL A 106 14.41 -9.08 -16.37
N PRO A 107 14.65 -8.21 -17.39
CA PRO A 107 15.79 -7.30 -17.54
C PRO A 107 15.63 -6.03 -16.74
N THR A 108 16.75 -5.38 -16.42
CA THR A 108 16.79 -3.97 -16.04
C THR A 108 16.99 -3.09 -17.26
N VAL A 109 16.65 -1.81 -17.16
CA VAL A 109 16.91 -0.82 -18.22
C VAL A 109 18.15 -0.05 -17.83
N GLU A 110 19.21 -0.22 -18.62
CA GLU A 110 20.51 0.43 -18.39
C GLU A 110 20.81 1.44 -19.50
N PHE A 111 21.73 2.38 -19.21
CA PHE A 111 22.18 3.40 -20.15
C PHE A 111 23.71 3.36 -20.28
N ASP A 112 24.23 3.13 -21.51
CA ASP A 112 25.67 2.99 -21.77
C ASP A 112 26.39 4.33 -22.05
N GLY A 113 25.67 5.45 -21.98
CA GLY A 113 26.18 6.76 -22.34
C GLY A 113 25.65 7.28 -23.68
N GLU A 114 25.16 6.41 -24.54
CA GLU A 114 24.64 6.72 -25.89
C GLU A 114 23.18 6.28 -26.03
N LYS A 115 22.84 5.07 -25.56
CA LYS A 115 21.52 4.46 -25.72
C LYS A 115 21.08 3.69 -24.50
N TYR A 116 19.77 3.53 -24.37
CA TYR A 116 19.17 2.60 -23.41
C TYR A 116 19.13 1.19 -23.97
N TYR A 117 19.39 0.20 -23.12
CA TYR A 117 19.32 -1.21 -23.47
C TYR A 117 18.71 -2.04 -22.32
N LEU A 118 18.28 -3.24 -22.64
CA LEU A 118 17.77 -4.20 -21.65
C LEU A 118 18.93 -5.12 -21.22
N ASP A 119 19.27 -5.04 -19.93
CA ASP A 119 20.30 -5.91 -19.36
C ASP A 119 19.67 -7.13 -18.68
N TYR A 120 20.12 -8.30 -19.11
CA TYR A 120 19.72 -9.61 -18.59
C TYR A 120 20.82 -10.26 -17.74
N ASN A 121 22.00 -9.65 -17.65
CA ASN A 121 23.17 -10.24 -17.01
C ASN A 121 23.23 -9.96 -15.51
N HIS A 122 22.27 -10.51 -14.77
CA HIS A 122 22.19 -10.41 -13.33
C HIS A 122 22.15 -11.83 -12.73
N PRO A 123 23.30 -12.41 -12.33
CA PRO A 123 23.40 -13.83 -11.95
C PRO A 123 22.61 -14.19 -10.68
N ASP A 124 22.43 -13.23 -9.79
CA ASP A 124 21.66 -13.42 -8.54
C ASP A 124 20.16 -13.16 -8.72
N SER A 125 19.73 -12.67 -9.89
CA SER A 125 18.31 -12.32 -10.13
C SER A 125 17.39 -13.53 -10.00
N ILE A 126 16.17 -13.30 -9.50
CA ILE A 126 15.09 -14.30 -9.53
C ILE A 126 14.60 -14.62 -10.95
N GLY A 127 15.19 -14.00 -11.96
CA GLY A 127 14.92 -14.25 -13.37
C GLY A 127 13.75 -13.41 -13.90
N LYS A 128 13.33 -13.74 -15.12
CA LYS A 128 12.25 -13.05 -15.81
C LYS A 128 10.90 -13.59 -15.35
N LEU A 129 10.07 -12.75 -14.71
CA LEU A 129 8.79 -13.17 -14.14
C LEU A 129 7.65 -13.24 -15.16
N ARG A 130 7.68 -12.42 -16.23
CA ARG A 130 6.61 -12.29 -17.23
C ARG A 130 7.18 -12.19 -18.65
N LYS A 131 6.36 -12.52 -19.64
CA LYS A 131 6.70 -12.36 -21.05
C LYS A 131 6.85 -10.88 -21.45
N PHE A 132 6.05 -10.00 -20.84
CA PHE A 132 6.07 -8.56 -21.10
C PHE A 132 6.89 -7.82 -20.05
N TYR A 133 7.21 -6.55 -20.35
CA TYR A 133 8.03 -5.65 -19.52
C TYR A 133 7.20 -4.66 -18.69
N GLY A 134 6.00 -5.04 -18.34
CA GLY A 134 5.02 -4.21 -17.65
C GLY A 134 3.96 -3.64 -18.60
N VAL A 135 3.27 -2.59 -18.16
CA VAL A 135 2.22 -1.91 -18.94
C VAL A 135 2.67 -0.47 -19.21
N PRO A 136 3.40 -0.21 -20.33
CA PRO A 136 4.02 1.11 -20.57
C PRO A 136 3.03 2.28 -20.52
N ALA A 137 1.81 2.10 -21.00
CA ALA A 137 0.78 3.14 -20.97
C ALA A 137 0.40 3.54 -19.54
N VAL A 138 0.32 2.58 -18.62
CA VAL A 138 0.06 2.84 -17.19
C VAL A 138 1.24 3.56 -16.54
N VAL A 139 2.47 3.13 -16.84
CA VAL A 139 3.70 3.77 -16.35
C VAL A 139 3.79 5.21 -16.85
N LEU A 140 3.54 5.45 -18.15
CA LEU A 140 3.58 6.79 -18.74
C LEU A 140 2.53 7.71 -18.11
N ARG A 141 1.33 7.21 -17.85
CA ARG A 141 0.29 7.96 -17.17
C ARG A 141 0.69 8.33 -15.74
N ALA A 142 1.22 7.38 -14.98
CA ALA A 142 1.75 7.64 -13.64
C ALA A 142 2.89 8.68 -13.67
N TYR A 143 3.80 8.58 -14.63
CA TYR A 143 4.86 9.57 -14.83
C TYR A 143 4.29 10.97 -15.10
N ALA A 144 3.33 11.10 -16.01
CA ALA A 144 2.68 12.39 -16.30
C ALA A 144 1.97 12.97 -15.06
N TYR A 145 1.28 12.13 -14.29
CA TYR A 145 0.64 12.52 -13.04
C TYR A 145 1.66 13.05 -12.02
N ILE A 146 2.75 12.33 -11.77
CA ILE A 146 3.81 12.74 -10.86
C ILE A 146 4.46 14.05 -11.32
N ARG A 147 4.73 14.18 -12.62
CA ARG A 147 5.34 15.38 -13.20
C ARG A 147 4.44 16.61 -13.12
N SER A 148 3.14 16.43 -13.29
CA SER A 148 2.18 17.54 -13.24
C SER A 148 1.98 18.08 -11.82
N LEU A 149 2.04 17.21 -10.81
CA LEU A 149 1.81 17.61 -9.41
C LEU A 149 3.10 18.04 -8.69
N GLY A 150 4.22 17.43 -9.03
CA GLY A 150 5.47 17.63 -8.28
C GLY A 150 5.38 17.11 -6.84
N ALA A 151 6.43 17.36 -6.06
CA ALA A 151 6.52 16.85 -4.69
C ALA A 151 5.43 17.44 -3.77
N ASP A 152 5.20 18.75 -3.86
CA ASP A 152 4.22 19.45 -3.03
C ASP A 152 2.78 19.02 -3.38
N GLY A 153 2.46 18.90 -4.67
CA GLY A 153 1.15 18.47 -5.12
C GLY A 153 0.85 17.02 -4.69
N LEU A 154 1.81 16.12 -4.76
CA LEU A 154 1.64 14.74 -4.28
C LEU A 154 1.35 14.69 -2.77
N LYS A 155 2.04 15.51 -1.98
CA LYS A 155 1.75 15.62 -0.54
C LYS A 155 0.36 16.19 -0.30
N GLN A 156 -0.05 17.23 -1.02
CA GLN A 156 -1.38 17.82 -0.92
C GLN A 156 -2.48 16.80 -1.28
N VAL A 157 -2.27 15.94 -2.27
CA VAL A 157 -3.20 14.85 -2.61
C VAL A 157 -3.42 13.95 -1.40
N SER A 158 -2.37 13.55 -0.69
CA SER A 158 -2.50 12.73 0.52
C SER A 158 -3.25 13.45 1.63
N GLU A 159 -2.90 14.69 1.91
CA GLU A 159 -3.56 15.50 2.94
C GLU A 159 -5.06 15.71 2.63
N LEU A 160 -5.40 16.00 1.38
CA LEU A 160 -6.79 16.14 0.96
C LEU A 160 -7.57 14.81 0.97
N SER A 161 -6.93 13.71 0.61
CA SER A 161 -7.54 12.38 0.70
C SER A 161 -7.94 12.04 2.13
N ILE A 162 -7.06 12.31 3.08
CA ILE A 162 -7.31 12.13 4.52
C ILE A 162 -8.44 13.05 4.99
N LEU A 163 -8.40 14.32 4.62
CA LEU A 163 -9.41 15.30 5.00
C LEU A 163 -10.79 14.91 4.47
N ASN A 164 -10.88 14.56 3.19
CA ASN A 164 -12.12 14.16 2.54
C ASN A 164 -12.73 12.92 3.19
N ASN A 165 -11.91 11.90 3.46
CA ASN A 165 -12.38 10.69 4.13
C ASN A 165 -12.93 10.99 5.53
N ASN A 166 -12.20 11.75 6.36
CA ASN A 166 -12.67 12.10 7.71
C ASN A 166 -13.90 13.02 7.69
N TYR A 167 -14.00 13.90 6.68
CA TYR A 167 -15.22 14.69 6.47
C TYR A 167 -16.42 13.81 6.13
N LEU A 168 -16.24 12.86 5.18
CA LEU A 168 -17.27 11.88 4.83
C LEU A 168 -17.70 11.09 6.07
N LEU A 169 -16.75 10.54 6.81
CA LEU A 169 -17.05 9.78 8.03
C LEU A 169 -17.86 10.58 9.03
N LYS A 170 -17.50 11.85 9.22
CA LYS A 170 -18.27 12.75 10.12
C LYS A 170 -19.70 12.95 9.66
N LYS A 171 -19.97 12.93 8.37
CA LYS A 171 -21.34 12.98 7.81
C LYS A 171 -22.05 11.64 7.98
N MET A 172 -21.34 10.53 7.76
CA MET A 172 -21.90 9.19 7.87
C MET A 172 -22.27 8.82 9.32
N GLU A 173 -21.54 9.33 10.33
CA GLU A 173 -21.89 9.16 11.76
C GLU A 173 -23.30 9.68 12.10
N ALA A 174 -23.83 10.62 11.35
CA ALA A 174 -25.16 11.18 11.55
C ALA A 174 -26.27 10.38 10.85
N VAL A 175 -25.93 9.38 10.05
CA VAL A 175 -26.90 8.53 9.35
C VAL A 175 -27.33 7.38 10.25
N GLN A 176 -28.64 7.28 10.48
CA GLN A 176 -29.21 6.19 11.30
C GLN A 176 -28.90 4.83 10.68
N GLY A 177 -28.51 3.87 11.53
CA GLY A 177 -28.23 2.51 11.09
C GLY A 177 -26.80 2.26 10.60
N ILE A 178 -25.94 3.30 10.58
CA ILE A 178 -24.52 3.16 10.26
C ILE A 178 -23.68 3.15 11.54
N THR A 179 -22.69 2.28 11.57
CA THR A 179 -21.69 2.24 12.65
C THR A 179 -20.27 2.09 12.12
N MET A 180 -19.29 2.45 12.94
CA MET A 180 -17.87 2.21 12.72
C MET A 180 -17.34 1.29 13.82
N PRO A 181 -17.49 -0.03 13.69
CA PRO A 181 -17.18 -0.98 14.76
C PRO A 181 -15.68 -1.10 15.05
N TRP A 182 -14.82 -0.74 14.06
CA TRP A 182 -13.37 -0.85 14.20
C TRP A 182 -12.75 0.48 14.64
N GLY A 183 -12.17 0.52 15.84
CA GLY A 183 -11.52 1.70 16.41
C GLY A 183 -12.43 2.92 16.50
N PRO A 184 -13.52 2.85 17.26
CA PRO A 184 -14.45 3.97 17.42
C PRO A 184 -13.71 5.21 17.92
N GLY A 185 -14.06 6.38 17.36
CA GLY A 185 -13.44 7.67 17.69
C GLY A 185 -12.03 7.91 17.16
N LYS A 186 -11.39 6.93 16.52
CA LYS A 186 -10.08 7.11 15.89
C LYS A 186 -10.24 7.80 14.53
N ARG A 187 -9.31 8.71 14.24
CA ARG A 187 -9.17 9.27 12.88
C ARG A 187 -8.69 8.20 11.91
N ARG A 188 -9.08 8.37 10.66
CA ARG A 188 -8.68 7.49 9.55
C ARG A 188 -7.72 8.22 8.62
N LEU A 189 -6.91 7.48 7.92
CA LEU A 189 -6.24 8.01 6.74
C LEU A 189 -7.24 8.11 5.59
N GLU A 190 -6.92 7.64 4.40
CA GLU A 190 -7.70 7.84 3.19
C GLU A 190 -8.87 6.87 2.99
N GLN A 191 -9.04 5.90 3.89
CA GLN A 191 -10.10 4.88 3.78
C GLN A 191 -10.74 4.56 5.13
N ALA A 192 -11.91 3.92 5.09
CA ALA A 192 -12.62 3.49 6.28
C ALA A 192 -13.53 2.30 5.98
N ARG A 193 -13.88 1.58 7.03
CA ARG A 193 -14.91 0.54 7.00
C ARG A 193 -16.10 0.98 7.82
N LEU A 194 -17.26 0.93 7.22
CA LEU A 194 -18.56 1.18 7.86
C LEU A 194 -19.32 -0.14 7.96
N SER A 195 -20.23 -0.24 8.91
CA SER A 195 -21.15 -1.35 9.04
C SER A 195 -22.59 -0.84 8.98
N TRP A 196 -23.41 -1.51 8.21
CA TRP A 196 -24.86 -1.33 8.10
C TRP A 196 -25.61 -2.35 8.98
N GLU A 197 -24.92 -3.08 9.83
CA GLU A 197 -25.51 -4.16 10.63
C GLU A 197 -26.74 -3.71 11.43
N PRO A 198 -26.76 -2.55 12.11
CA PRO A 198 -27.96 -2.11 12.81
C PRO A 198 -29.15 -1.90 11.88
N LEU A 199 -28.91 -1.32 10.67
CA LEU A 199 -29.96 -1.12 9.69
C LEU A 199 -30.53 -2.46 9.19
N THR A 200 -29.66 -3.43 8.90
CA THR A 200 -30.10 -4.75 8.44
C THR A 200 -30.85 -5.52 9.52
N GLN A 201 -30.45 -5.36 10.79
CA GLN A 201 -31.16 -5.96 11.93
C GLN A 201 -32.56 -5.36 12.12
N ASP A 202 -32.68 -4.04 11.98
CA ASP A 202 -33.96 -3.33 12.19
C ASP A 202 -34.95 -3.56 11.04
N THR A 203 -34.48 -3.67 9.81
CA THR A 203 -35.32 -3.73 8.60
C THR A 203 -35.45 -5.11 8.01
N GLY A 204 -34.56 -6.06 8.37
CA GLY A 204 -34.44 -7.35 7.70
C GLY A 204 -33.86 -7.28 6.30
N GLY A 205 -33.43 -6.09 5.86
CA GLY A 205 -32.74 -5.89 4.57
C GLY A 205 -31.35 -6.49 4.56
N THR A 206 -30.81 -6.69 3.37
CA THR A 206 -29.46 -7.21 3.13
C THR A 206 -28.55 -6.10 2.59
N THR A 207 -27.27 -6.40 2.44
CA THR A 207 -26.32 -5.47 1.78
C THR A 207 -26.73 -5.19 0.34
N ASP A 208 -27.30 -6.19 -0.34
CA ASP A 208 -27.75 -6.09 -1.74
C ASP A 208 -28.94 -5.13 -1.91
N ASP A 209 -29.68 -4.84 -0.82
CA ASP A 209 -30.78 -3.87 -0.85
C ASP A 209 -30.29 -2.42 -0.69
N ILE A 210 -29.01 -2.22 -0.43
CA ILE A 210 -28.39 -0.90 -0.21
C ILE A 210 -27.67 -0.40 -1.48
N ASP A 211 -27.29 -1.31 -2.38
CA ASP A 211 -26.70 -1.02 -3.68
C ASP A 211 -27.79 -0.57 -4.67
#